data_c5dd2d1cd276f078a75d72721a3254b0
#
_entry.id   c5dd2d1cd276f078a75d72721a3254b0
#
_cell.length_a   1.000
_cell.length_b   1.000
_cell.length_c   1.000
_cell.angle_alpha   90.00
_cell.angle_beta   90.00
_cell.angle_gamma   90.00
#
_symmetry.space_group_name_H-M   'P 1'
#
loop_
_entity.id
_entity.type
_entity.pdbx_description
1 polymer ?
#
loop_
_entity_poly.entity_id
_entity_poly.type
_entity_poly.pdbx_seq_one_letter_code
_entity_poly.pdbx_strand_id
1 'polypeptide(L)'
;IINYINTNYLTVSLDELADQFHLSKPYLSKYIKDKSGKTFGELVKNVRMKKARTLLKGGNMTVESIAEKVGYQNVEHFNRLFKKKYGMTPVQFRNSRD
;
A
#
# COMPACT_ATOMS: atom_id res chain seq x y z
N ILE A 1 5.24 -9.74 -11.52
CA ILE A 1 4.07 -9.63 -10.62
C ILE A 1 4.28 -8.50 -9.60
N ILE A 2 5.41 -8.46 -8.95
CA ILE A 2 5.69 -7.39 -7.98
C ILE A 2 5.69 -6.03 -8.66
N ASN A 3 6.32 -5.92 -9.83
CA ASN A 3 6.32 -4.65 -10.58
C ASN A 3 4.91 -4.26 -10.97
N TYR A 4 4.07 -5.21 -11.34
CA TYR A 4 2.68 -4.90 -11.68
C TYR A 4 1.93 -4.34 -10.47
N ILE A 5 2.14 -4.94 -9.30
CA ILE A 5 1.51 -4.45 -8.07
C ILE A 5 1.99 -3.04 -7.75
N ASN A 6 3.29 -2.78 -7.86
CA ASN A 6 3.84 -1.45 -7.59
C ASN A 6 3.26 -0.38 -8.51
N THR A 7 3.02 -0.72 -9.76
CA THR A 7 2.50 0.22 -10.75
C THR A 7 1.00 0.42 -10.61
N ASN A 8 0.27 -0.65 -10.27
CA ASN A 8 -1.20 -0.64 -10.29
C ASN A 8 -1.83 -0.75 -8.91
N TYR A 9 -1.12 -0.31 -7.88
CA TYR A 9 -1.52 -0.54 -6.49
C TYR A 9 -2.89 0.03 -6.11
N LEU A 10 -3.38 1.03 -6.84
CA LEU A 10 -4.68 1.62 -6.54
C LEU A 10 -5.85 0.73 -6.94
N THR A 11 -5.69 -0.02 -8.01
CA THR A 11 -6.80 -0.76 -8.60
C THR A 11 -6.57 -2.27 -8.66
N VAL A 12 -5.36 -2.73 -8.41
CA VAL A 12 -5.03 -4.14 -8.60
C VAL A 12 -5.81 -5.03 -7.63
N SER A 13 -6.30 -6.16 -8.15
CA SER A 13 -6.94 -7.20 -7.35
C SER A 13 -6.27 -8.52 -7.66
N LEU A 14 -6.46 -9.50 -6.78
CA LEU A 14 -5.93 -10.82 -7.01
C LEU A 14 -6.57 -11.46 -8.25
N ASP A 15 -7.88 -11.22 -8.45
CA ASP A 15 -8.58 -11.68 -9.65
C ASP A 15 -7.95 -11.12 -10.92
N GLU A 16 -7.70 -9.82 -10.94
CA GLU A 16 -7.10 -9.17 -12.08
C GLU A 16 -5.71 -9.73 -12.39
N LEU A 17 -4.89 -9.92 -11.34
CA LEU A 17 -3.56 -10.50 -11.53
C LEU A 17 -3.64 -11.92 -12.06
N ALA A 18 -4.54 -12.73 -11.52
CA ALA A 18 -4.70 -14.11 -11.98
C ALA A 18 -5.05 -14.15 -13.46
N ASP A 19 -5.98 -13.28 -13.88
CA ASP A 19 -6.34 -13.18 -15.29
C ASP A 19 -5.18 -12.70 -16.15
N GLN A 20 -4.49 -11.67 -15.69
CA GLN A 20 -3.39 -11.06 -16.45
C GLN A 20 -2.26 -12.05 -16.71
N PHE A 21 -1.96 -12.90 -15.74
CA PHE A 21 -0.85 -13.85 -15.84
C PHE A 21 -1.30 -15.28 -16.11
N HIS A 22 -2.59 -15.48 -16.39
CA HIS A 22 -3.16 -16.79 -16.74
C HIS A 22 -2.94 -17.84 -15.65
N LEU A 23 -3.16 -17.45 -14.39
CA LEU A 23 -2.96 -18.31 -13.24
C LEU A 23 -4.27 -18.44 -12.44
N SER A 24 -4.41 -19.54 -11.70
CA SER A 24 -5.53 -19.62 -10.75
C SER A 24 -5.22 -18.77 -9.53
N LYS A 25 -6.26 -18.29 -8.85
CA LYS A 25 -6.07 -17.48 -7.64
C LYS A 25 -5.32 -18.22 -6.54
N PRO A 26 -5.66 -19.49 -6.22
CA PRO A 26 -4.91 -20.20 -5.18
C PRO A 26 -3.43 -20.37 -5.53
N TYR A 27 -3.12 -20.66 -6.78
CA TYR A 27 -1.74 -20.80 -7.21
C TYR A 27 -1.01 -19.47 -7.08
N LEU A 28 -1.64 -18.39 -7.54
CA LEU A 28 -1.05 -17.06 -7.50
C LEU A 28 -0.80 -16.61 -6.05
N SER A 29 -1.76 -16.83 -5.16
CA SER A 29 -1.61 -16.49 -3.75
C SER A 29 -0.40 -17.18 -3.13
N LYS A 30 -0.27 -18.47 -3.42
CA LYS A 30 0.85 -19.26 -2.90
C LYS A 30 2.16 -18.77 -3.51
N TYR A 31 2.17 -18.53 -4.81
CA TYR A 31 3.36 -18.03 -5.50
C TYR A 31 3.86 -16.73 -4.88
N ILE A 32 2.95 -15.77 -4.67
CA ILE A 32 3.30 -14.49 -4.09
C ILE A 32 3.88 -14.66 -2.68
N LYS A 33 3.22 -15.48 -1.87
CA LYS A 33 3.68 -15.73 -0.51
C LYS A 33 5.05 -16.41 -0.49
N ASP A 34 5.24 -17.39 -1.34
CA ASP A 34 6.51 -18.14 -1.38
C ASP A 34 7.66 -17.26 -1.86
N LYS A 35 7.42 -16.39 -2.83
CA LYS A 35 8.48 -15.56 -3.43
C LYS A 35 8.79 -14.33 -2.62
N SER A 36 7.79 -13.71 -2.00
CA SER A 36 7.96 -12.43 -1.28
C SER A 36 7.96 -12.58 0.22
N GLY A 37 7.47 -13.70 0.75
CA GLY A 37 7.28 -13.87 2.18
C GLY A 37 6.04 -13.14 2.69
N LYS A 38 5.28 -12.48 1.83
CA LYS A 38 4.13 -11.67 2.20
C LYS A 38 2.91 -12.04 1.35
N THR A 39 1.72 -11.84 1.92
CA THR A 39 0.49 -12.04 1.16
C THR A 39 0.32 -10.90 0.16
N PHE A 40 -0.56 -11.12 -0.82
CA PHE A 40 -0.91 -10.09 -1.79
C PHE A 40 -1.39 -8.81 -1.09
N GLY A 41 -2.28 -8.96 -0.10
CA GLY A 41 -2.80 -7.80 0.63
C GLY A 41 -1.71 -7.01 1.34
N GLU A 42 -0.75 -7.72 1.93
CA GLU A 42 0.37 -7.07 2.59
C GLU A 42 1.25 -6.30 1.60
N LEU A 43 1.47 -6.87 0.41
CA LEU A 43 2.25 -6.18 -0.61
C LEU A 43 1.58 -4.89 -1.07
N VAL A 44 0.28 -4.94 -1.34
CA VAL A 44 -0.47 -3.75 -1.74
C VAL A 44 -0.43 -2.69 -0.64
N LYS A 45 -0.67 -3.10 0.60
CA LYS A 45 -0.64 -2.19 1.74
C LYS A 45 0.73 -1.53 1.87
N ASN A 46 1.80 -2.31 1.73
CA ASN A 46 3.15 -1.76 1.82
C ASN A 46 3.44 -0.72 0.75
N VAL A 47 3.00 -0.97 -0.48
CA VAL A 47 3.17 0.01 -1.57
C VAL A 47 2.42 1.30 -1.24
N ARG A 48 1.16 1.17 -0.80
CA ARG A 48 0.36 2.34 -0.45
C ARG A 48 0.98 3.16 0.66
N MET A 49 1.51 2.49 1.69
CA MET A 49 2.14 3.19 2.81
C MET A 49 3.44 3.88 2.39
N LYS A 50 4.23 3.26 1.53
CA LYS A 50 5.45 3.90 1.01
C LYS A 50 5.13 5.14 0.19
N LYS A 51 4.10 5.07 -0.65
CA LYS A 51 3.67 6.24 -1.43
C LYS A 51 3.19 7.35 -0.51
N ALA A 52 2.42 7.00 0.53
CA ALA A 52 1.95 7.99 1.50
C ALA A 52 3.11 8.66 2.21
N ARG A 53 4.10 7.89 2.61
CA ARG A 53 5.29 8.43 3.27
C ARG A 53 5.99 9.45 2.39
N THR A 54 6.16 9.14 1.11
CA THR A 54 6.77 10.06 0.16
C THR A 54 5.98 11.35 0.04
N LEU A 55 4.64 11.25 -0.05
CA LEU A 55 3.78 12.42 -0.16
C LEU A 55 3.81 13.28 1.10
N LEU A 56 3.92 12.64 2.26
CA LEU A 56 4.04 13.38 3.52
C LEU A 56 5.32 14.20 3.57
N LYS A 57 6.39 13.66 3.07
CA LYS A 57 7.67 14.37 3.02
C LYS A 57 7.62 15.57 2.08
N GLY A 58 6.80 15.50 1.04
CA GLY A 58 6.64 16.59 0.10
C GLY A 58 5.98 17.83 0.67
N GLY A 59 5.24 17.70 1.75
CA GLY A 59 4.89 18.82 2.62
C GLY A 59 3.61 19.56 2.37
N ASN A 60 2.95 19.46 1.25
CA ASN A 60 1.82 20.35 0.92
C ASN A 60 0.44 19.72 0.95
N MET A 61 0.33 18.41 0.91
CA MET A 61 -0.98 17.77 0.91
C MET A 61 -1.46 17.51 2.34
N THR A 62 -2.78 17.62 2.53
CA THR A 62 -3.36 17.23 3.82
C THR A 62 -3.27 15.72 3.99
N VAL A 63 -3.34 15.26 5.22
CA VAL A 63 -3.33 13.81 5.50
C VAL A 63 -4.53 13.14 4.84
N GLU A 64 -5.70 13.80 4.87
CA GLU A 64 -6.90 13.27 4.22
C GLU A 64 -6.71 13.09 2.72
N SER A 65 -6.11 14.09 2.07
CA SER A 65 -5.84 14.01 0.64
C SER A 65 -4.85 12.91 0.31
N ILE A 66 -3.83 12.74 1.14
CA ILE A 66 -2.84 11.67 0.95
C ILE A 66 -3.50 10.30 1.09
N ALA A 67 -4.32 10.12 2.14
CA ALA A 67 -5.03 8.87 2.35
C ALA A 67 -5.84 8.49 1.10
N GLU A 68 -6.60 9.45 0.58
CA GLU A 68 -7.41 9.22 -0.61
C GLU A 68 -6.55 8.89 -1.82
N LYS A 69 -5.47 9.64 -2.01
CA LYS A 69 -4.59 9.45 -3.17
C LYS A 69 -3.95 8.07 -3.20
N VAL A 70 -3.65 7.50 -2.04
CA VAL A 70 -3.05 6.16 -1.98
C VAL A 70 -4.08 5.05 -1.82
N GLY A 71 -5.38 5.38 -1.90
CA GLY A 71 -6.43 4.38 -2.01
C GLY A 71 -7.22 4.08 -0.75
N TYR A 72 -7.17 4.94 0.27
CA TYR A 72 -7.94 4.76 1.50
C TYR A 72 -9.02 5.83 1.60
N GLN A 73 -10.27 5.40 1.68
CA GLN A 73 -11.39 6.33 1.82
C GLN A 73 -11.56 6.82 3.25
N ASN A 74 -11.15 6.00 4.22
CA ASN A 74 -11.31 6.31 5.64
C ASN A 74 -9.96 6.73 6.21
N VAL A 75 -9.83 8.02 6.56
CA VAL A 75 -8.57 8.56 7.05
C VAL A 75 -8.17 7.98 8.41
N GLU A 76 -9.13 7.62 9.24
CA GLU A 76 -8.82 7.03 10.54
C GLU A 76 -8.20 5.64 10.37
N HIS A 77 -8.73 4.87 9.43
CA HIS A 77 -8.17 3.57 9.09
C HIS A 77 -6.74 3.73 8.56
N PHE A 78 -6.55 4.68 7.65
CA PHE A 78 -5.23 5.01 7.11
C PHE A 78 -4.25 5.37 8.24
N ASN A 79 -4.68 6.23 9.16
CA ASN A 79 -3.83 6.65 10.28
C ASN A 79 -3.38 5.47 11.13
N ARG A 80 -4.29 4.53 11.40
CA ARG A 80 -3.96 3.35 12.18
C ARG A 80 -2.95 2.46 11.47
N LEU A 81 -3.14 2.24 10.18
CA LEU A 81 -2.21 1.42 9.39
C LEU A 81 -0.84 2.06 9.31
N PHE A 82 -0.79 3.37 9.09
CA PHE A 82 0.46 4.10 9.01
C PHE A 82 1.23 4.02 10.33
N LYS A 83 0.53 4.26 11.44
CA LYS A 83 1.15 4.21 12.76
C LYS A 83 1.67 2.80 13.05
N LYS A 84 0.91 1.77 12.70
CA LYS A 84 1.33 0.40 12.92
C LYS A 84 2.62 0.08 12.16
N LYS A 85 2.75 0.60 10.94
CA LYS A 85 3.91 0.31 10.11
C LYS A 85 5.14 1.13 10.52
N TYR A 86 4.95 2.42 10.79
CA TYR A 86 6.07 3.34 11.00
C TYR A 86 6.25 3.80 12.44
N GLY A 87 5.38 3.40 13.35
CA GLY A 87 5.51 3.72 14.76
C GLY A 87 5.00 5.11 15.14
N MET A 88 4.51 5.88 14.19
CA MET A 88 3.97 7.21 14.47
C MET A 88 2.85 7.52 13.47
N THR A 89 1.96 8.45 13.85
CA THR A 89 0.89 8.87 12.97
C THR A 89 1.44 9.67 11.78
N PRO A 90 0.67 9.80 10.70
CA PRO A 90 1.11 10.63 9.57
C PRO A 90 1.47 12.05 9.97
N VAL A 91 0.69 12.67 10.85
CA VAL A 91 0.98 14.04 11.32
C VAL A 91 2.30 14.07 12.09
N GLN A 92 2.50 13.12 12.99
CA GLN A 92 3.75 13.03 13.74
C GLN A 92 4.94 12.82 12.80
N PHE A 93 4.76 11.97 11.80
CA PHE A 93 5.82 11.71 10.82
C PHE A 93 6.19 12.98 10.05
N ARG A 94 5.16 13.72 9.59
CA ARG A 94 5.40 14.97 8.85
C ARG A 94 6.14 15.99 9.70
N ASN A 95 5.83 16.06 10.97
CA ASN A 95 6.45 17.02 11.88
C ASN A 95 7.80 16.55 12.42
N SER A 96 8.19 15.31 12.20
CA SER A 96 9.49 14.83 12.61
C SER A 96 10.56 15.36 11.64
N ARG A 97 11.74 15.57 12.16
CA ARG A 97 12.81 16.03 11.31
C ARG A 97 13.68 14.90 10.92
N ASP A 98 13.70 14.70 9.77
CA ASP A 98 14.47 13.78 9.27
C ASP A 98 14.83 12.94 9.56
#